data_62d4a4ea3866c66591dc9d5af31053ac
#
_entry.id   62d4a4ea3866c66591dc9d5af31053ac
#
_cell.length_a   1.000
_cell.length_b   1.000
_cell.length_c   1.000
_cell.angle_alpha   90.00
_cell.angle_beta   90.00
_cell.angle_gamma   90.00
#
_symmetry.space_group_name_H-M   'P 1'
#
loop_
_entity.id
_entity.type
_entity.pdbx_description
1 polymer ?
#
loop_
_entity_poly.entity_id
_entity_poly.type
_entity_poly.pdbx_seq_one_letter_code
_entity_poly.pdbx_strand_id
1 'polypeptide(L)'
;MADFSEETKLAVWKKAQIVGNNDPAVWRKDQCCAWIGWKYYGDRTSQYGWEIDHITPVSKGGSDNLSNLRPLQWKNNASRQDDRLCCKITSQGDHNVEK
;
A
#
# COMPACT_ATOMS: atom_id res chain seq x y z
N MET A 1 -3.88 1.49 16.07
CA MET A 1 -3.05 1.47 14.85
C MET A 1 -1.60 1.65 15.24
N ALA A 2 -0.72 0.82 14.73
CA ALA A 2 0.70 0.97 15.01
C ALA A 2 1.26 2.18 14.27
N ASP A 3 2.07 2.98 14.97
CA ASP A 3 2.79 4.07 14.35
C ASP A 3 4.14 3.55 13.85
N PHE A 4 4.41 3.78 12.59
CA PHE A 4 5.67 3.38 11.99
C PHE A 4 6.58 4.60 11.86
N SER A 5 7.88 4.38 12.07
CA SER A 5 8.87 5.43 11.87
C SER A 5 8.95 5.84 10.40
N GLU A 6 9.46 7.04 10.14
CA GLU A 6 9.68 7.47 8.75
C GLU A 6 10.62 6.52 8.02
N GLU A 7 11.61 5.97 8.72
CA GLU A 7 12.54 5.00 8.16
C GLU A 7 11.82 3.72 7.72
N THR A 8 10.95 3.18 8.57
CA THR A 8 10.16 1.99 8.23
C THR A 8 9.19 2.30 7.09
N LYS A 9 8.53 3.45 7.14
CA LYS A 9 7.60 3.85 6.09
C LYS A 9 8.30 3.91 4.73
N LEU A 10 9.50 4.49 4.68
CA LEU A 10 10.26 4.58 3.44
C LEU A 10 10.68 3.18 2.95
N ALA A 11 11.10 2.30 3.86
CA ALA A 11 11.49 0.94 3.51
C ALA A 11 10.31 0.16 2.92
N VAL A 12 9.10 0.34 3.47
CA VAL A 12 7.90 -0.30 2.94
C VAL A 12 7.52 0.31 1.58
N TRP A 13 7.59 1.64 1.45
CA TRP A 13 7.33 2.32 0.18
C TRP A 13 8.19 1.75 -0.95
N LYS A 14 9.47 1.48 -0.66
CA LYS A 14 10.40 0.97 -1.66
C LYS A 14 10.07 -0.44 -2.13
N LYS A 15 9.18 -1.15 -1.47
CA LYS A 15 8.68 -2.45 -1.94
C LYS A 15 7.65 -2.32 -3.05
N ALA A 16 7.05 -1.14 -3.21
CA ALA A 16 6.07 -0.90 -4.26
C ALA A 16 6.75 -0.84 -5.63
N GLN A 17 5.96 -1.04 -6.68
CA GLN A 17 6.47 -1.11 -8.05
C GLN A 17 6.85 0.27 -8.55
N ILE A 18 8.03 0.37 -9.15
CA ILE A 18 8.45 1.55 -9.92
C ILE A 18 7.75 1.48 -11.27
N VAL A 19 7.21 2.59 -11.74
CA VAL A 19 6.38 2.62 -12.95
C VAL A 19 6.99 3.56 -13.98
N GLY A 20 7.60 2.99 -15.01
CA GLY A 20 8.11 3.74 -16.16
C GLY A 20 9.03 4.89 -15.76
N ASN A 21 8.73 6.07 -16.31
CA ASN A 21 9.53 7.28 -16.06
C ASN A 21 8.97 8.13 -14.91
N ASN A 22 7.99 7.61 -14.16
CA ASN A 22 7.48 8.33 -12.99
C ASN A 22 8.55 8.38 -11.91
N ASP A 23 8.59 9.51 -11.18
CA ASP A 23 9.53 9.65 -10.07
C ASP A 23 9.15 8.65 -8.95
N PRO A 24 10.01 7.65 -8.67
CA PRO A 24 9.68 6.63 -7.68
C PRO A 24 9.69 7.15 -6.24
N ALA A 25 10.15 8.38 -6.00
CA ALA A 25 10.01 9.02 -4.69
C ALA A 25 8.62 9.61 -4.50
N VAL A 26 7.85 9.76 -5.58
CA VAL A 26 6.52 10.40 -5.56
C VAL A 26 5.41 9.41 -5.88
N TRP A 27 5.59 8.59 -6.90
CA TRP A 27 4.55 7.68 -7.42
C TRP A 27 5.08 6.26 -7.56
N ARG A 28 4.29 5.30 -7.05
CA ARG A 28 4.52 3.87 -7.29
C ARG A 28 3.18 3.18 -7.44
N LYS A 29 3.18 1.89 -7.71
CA LYS A 29 1.98 1.05 -7.69
C LYS A 29 2.14 -0.04 -6.65
N ASP A 30 1.04 -0.36 -5.96
CA ASP A 30 1.02 -1.51 -5.07
C ASP A 30 0.95 -2.82 -5.86
N GLN A 31 0.93 -3.95 -5.17
CA GLN A 31 0.91 -5.26 -5.85
C GLN A 31 -0.39 -5.54 -6.57
N CYS A 32 -1.43 -4.74 -6.34
CA CYS A 32 -2.69 -4.80 -7.09
C CYS A 32 -2.67 -3.90 -8.31
N CYS A 33 -1.53 -3.30 -8.62
CA CYS A 33 -1.36 -2.32 -9.70
C CYS A 33 -2.15 -1.03 -9.47
N ALA A 34 -2.47 -0.71 -8.23
CA ALA A 34 -3.12 0.56 -7.90
C ALA A 34 -2.06 1.63 -7.66
N TRP A 35 -2.30 2.84 -8.17
CA TRP A 35 -1.41 3.97 -7.92
C TRP A 35 -1.44 4.36 -6.45
N ILE A 36 -0.26 4.60 -5.89
CA ILE A 36 -0.09 5.17 -4.55
C ILE A 36 0.88 6.33 -4.63
N GLY A 37 0.63 7.36 -3.81
CA GLY A 37 1.49 8.55 -3.78
C GLY A 37 2.12 8.70 -2.40
N TRP A 38 3.43 8.96 -2.36
CA TRP A 38 4.17 9.05 -1.10
C TRP A 38 3.50 9.97 -0.10
N LYS A 39 3.10 11.18 -0.53
CA LYS A 39 2.53 12.19 0.36
C LYS A 39 1.12 11.85 0.85
N TYR A 40 0.49 10.83 0.26
CA TYR A 40 -0.87 10.44 0.62
C TYR A 40 -0.91 9.29 1.63
N TYR A 41 0.19 9.05 2.33
CA TYR A 41 0.22 8.03 3.37
C TYR A 41 -0.86 8.31 4.43
N GLY A 42 -1.72 7.30 4.68
CA GLY A 42 -2.79 7.39 5.65
C GLY A 42 -3.99 8.24 5.24
N ASP A 43 -4.00 8.74 4.02
CA ASP A 43 -5.06 9.63 3.54
C ASP A 43 -6.15 8.85 2.80
N ARG A 44 -7.23 8.54 3.50
CA ARG A 44 -8.36 7.81 2.92
C ARG A 44 -9.31 8.69 2.11
N THR A 45 -9.03 9.99 2.01
CA THR A 45 -9.79 10.89 1.15
C THR A 45 -9.21 11.00 -0.26
N SER A 46 -8.01 10.45 -0.47
CA SER A 46 -7.37 10.43 -1.78
C SER A 46 -7.41 9.03 -2.38
N GLN A 47 -7.66 8.94 -3.68
CA GLN A 47 -7.54 7.66 -4.38
C GLN A 47 -6.12 7.10 -4.34
N TYR A 48 -5.13 7.95 -4.10
CA TYR A 48 -3.71 7.58 -4.04
C TYR A 48 -3.24 7.32 -2.60
N GLY A 49 -4.15 7.36 -1.64
CA GLY A 49 -3.83 7.06 -0.24
C GLY A 49 -3.34 5.63 -0.08
N TRP A 50 -2.37 5.44 0.79
CA TRP A 50 -1.81 4.12 1.01
C TRP A 50 -1.51 3.90 2.48
N GLU A 51 -1.40 2.64 2.84
CA GLU A 51 -1.20 2.23 4.22
C GLU A 51 -0.19 1.09 4.25
N ILE A 52 0.43 0.92 5.41
CA ILE A 52 1.29 -0.25 5.65
C ILE A 52 0.40 -1.37 6.15
N ASP A 53 0.43 -2.50 5.46
CA ASP A 53 -0.37 -3.67 5.77
C ASP A 53 0.52 -4.77 6.33
N HIS A 54 0.02 -5.46 7.37
CA HIS A 54 0.66 -6.67 7.89
C HIS A 54 0.22 -7.85 7.04
N ILE A 55 1.15 -8.50 6.35
CA ILE A 55 0.84 -9.67 5.50
C ILE A 55 0.20 -10.75 6.35
N THR A 56 0.85 -11.11 7.48
CA THR A 56 0.22 -11.91 8.52
C THR A 56 -0.33 -10.92 9.55
N PRO A 57 -1.65 -10.94 9.81
CA PRO A 57 -2.24 -9.99 10.75
C PRO A 57 -1.67 -10.11 12.16
N VAL A 58 -1.63 -8.99 12.87
CA VAL A 58 -1.18 -8.97 14.27
C VAL A 58 -2.02 -9.95 15.10
N SER A 59 -3.32 -10.02 14.85
CA SER A 59 -4.23 -10.93 15.56
C SER A 59 -3.86 -12.40 15.37
N LYS A 60 -3.07 -12.71 14.35
CA LYS A 60 -2.61 -14.08 14.07
C LYS A 60 -1.11 -14.24 14.31
N GLY A 61 -0.52 -13.36 15.11
CA GLY A 61 0.88 -13.43 15.47
C GLY A 61 1.83 -12.72 14.53
N GLY A 62 1.31 -11.94 13.58
CA GLY A 62 2.15 -11.18 12.66
C GLY A 62 2.94 -10.10 13.40
N SER A 63 4.19 -9.93 13.00
CA SER A 63 5.10 -8.96 13.60
C SER A 63 5.19 -7.68 12.77
N ASP A 64 5.91 -6.69 13.30
CA ASP A 64 6.26 -5.46 12.60
C ASP A 64 7.58 -5.58 11.83
N ASN A 65 8.10 -6.79 11.65
CA ASN A 65 9.29 -7.00 10.83
C ASN A 65 9.01 -6.57 9.39
N LEU A 66 10.00 -5.95 8.77
CA LEU A 66 9.86 -5.46 7.40
C LEU A 66 9.38 -6.56 6.45
N SER A 67 9.81 -7.81 6.67
CA SER A 67 9.38 -8.95 5.85
C SER A 67 7.88 -9.23 5.92
N ASN A 68 7.20 -8.72 6.96
CA ASN A 68 5.75 -8.89 7.15
C ASN A 68 4.95 -7.65 6.78
N LEU A 69 5.59 -6.64 6.23
CA LEU A 69 4.94 -5.37 5.89
C LEU A 69 4.92 -5.17 4.38
N ARG A 70 3.86 -4.53 3.89
CA ARG A 70 3.75 -4.20 2.47
C ARG A 70 2.93 -2.92 2.30
N PRO A 71 3.17 -2.14 1.22
CA PRO A 71 2.35 -0.97 0.94
C PRO A 71 1.12 -1.39 0.15
N LEU A 72 -0.05 -0.90 0.54
CA LEU A 72 -1.29 -1.12 -0.19
C LEU A 72 -2.07 0.19 -0.31
N GLN A 73 -2.69 0.41 -1.47
CA GLN A 73 -3.71 1.44 -1.61
C GLN A 73 -4.79 1.16 -0.55
N TRP A 74 -5.32 2.22 0.08
CA TRP A 74 -6.11 2.06 1.30
C TRP A 74 -7.37 1.20 1.13
N LYS A 75 -8.04 1.25 -0.02
CA LYS A 75 -9.22 0.39 -0.26
C LYS A 75 -8.83 -1.07 -0.45
N ASN A 76 -7.67 -1.31 -1.06
CA ASN A 76 -7.16 -2.68 -1.16
C ASN A 76 -6.86 -3.25 0.22
N ASN A 77 -6.31 -2.42 1.12
CA ASN A 77 -6.07 -2.84 2.49
C ASN A 77 -7.39 -3.09 3.24
N ALA A 78 -8.34 -2.17 3.12
CA ALA A 78 -9.63 -2.26 3.81
C ALA A 78 -10.51 -3.41 3.28
N SER A 79 -10.29 -3.86 2.06
CA SER A 79 -11.12 -4.87 1.40
C SER A 79 -10.61 -6.29 1.52
N ARG A 80 -9.58 -6.53 2.35
CA ARG A 80 -9.09 -7.88 2.59
C ARG A 80 -10.19 -8.76 3.16
N GLN A 81 -10.26 -10.01 2.70
CA GLN A 81 -11.23 -10.98 3.19
C GLN A 81 -10.50 -12.24 3.64
N ASP A 82 -10.79 -12.70 4.85
CA ASP A 82 -10.15 -13.88 5.44
C ASP A 82 -8.62 -13.76 5.37
N ASP A 83 -8.12 -12.56 5.65
CA ASP A 83 -6.69 -12.23 5.60
C ASP A 83 -6.08 -12.30 4.19
N ARG A 84 -6.93 -12.45 3.18
CA ARG A 84 -6.46 -12.49 1.78
C ARG A 84 -6.67 -11.16 1.10
N LEU A 85 -5.70 -10.82 0.24
CA LEU A 85 -5.77 -9.62 -0.56
C LEU A 85 -6.76 -9.83 -1.72
N CYS A 86 -7.73 -8.93 -1.84
CA CYS A 86 -8.76 -9.03 -2.88
C CYS A 86 -8.50 -8.13 -4.09
N CYS A 87 -7.57 -7.20 -4.00
CA CYS A 87 -7.23 -6.27 -5.08
C CYS A 87 -8.46 -5.60 -5.69
N LYS A 88 -9.26 -4.95 -4.85
CA LYS A 88 -10.48 -4.28 -5.30
C LYS A 88 -10.19 -3.07 -6.19
N ILE A 89 -9.04 -2.46 -6.01
CA ILE A 89 -8.62 -1.25 -6.74
C ILE A 89 -7.39 -1.59 -7.59
N THR A 90 -7.43 -1.15 -8.84
CA THR A 90 -6.31 -1.23 -9.77
C THR A 90 -6.17 0.10 -10.49
N SER A 91 -5.24 0.23 -11.40
CA SER A 91 -5.07 1.47 -12.14
C SER A 91 -5.63 1.38 -13.56
N GLN A 92 -6.00 2.54 -14.08
CA GLN A 92 -6.32 2.74 -15.49
C GLN A 92 -5.71 4.08 -15.89
N GLY A 93 -4.64 4.03 -16.68
CA GLY A 93 -3.89 5.25 -17.00
C GLY A 93 -3.26 5.83 -15.74
N ASP A 94 -3.53 7.11 -15.48
CA ASP A 94 -2.95 7.86 -14.36
C ASP A 94 -3.87 7.92 -13.13
N HIS A 95 -4.91 7.12 -13.09
CA HIS A 95 -5.85 7.11 -11.96
C HIS A 95 -6.21 5.67 -11.58
N ASN A 96 -6.87 5.52 -10.44
CA ASN A 96 -7.32 4.23 -9.94
C ASN A 96 -8.79 4.01 -10.26
N VAL A 97 -9.14 2.75 -10.46
CA VAL A 97 -10.52 2.33 -10.73
C VAL A 97 -10.82 1.08 -9.92
N GLU A 98 -12.09 0.81 -9.71
CA GLU A 98 -12.52 -0.45 -9.11
C GLU A 98 -12.51 -1.55 -10.17
N LYS A 99 -12.08 -2.71 -9.74
CA LYS A 99 -12.16 -3.91 -10.58
C LYS A 99 -13.59 -4.40 -10.69
#